data_dca0ab4b4ed4cbad51386c904b26ba7f
#
_entry.id   dca0ab4b4ed4cbad51386c904b26ba7f
#
_cell.length_a   1.000
_cell.length_b   1.000
_cell.length_c   1.000
_cell.angle_alpha   90.00
_cell.angle_beta   90.00
_cell.angle_gamma   90.00
#
_symmetry.space_group_name_H-M   'P 1'
#
loop_
_entity.id
_entity.type
_entity.pdbx_description
1 polymer ?
#
loop_
_entity_poly.entity_id
_entity_poly.type
_entity_poly.pdbx_seq_one_letter_code
_entity_poly.pdbx_strand_id
1 'polypeptide(L)'
;MKFLQNIKLFKRYFYSNSYLNESKNRLLTQYYSDSVAEDFSKVSPGIVICFDGHIQHGGLADRLRGIVSVYSYCREHNIPFYINYTSPLELTNWLVPNEYDWVLPTLNLSYNSKIALPFVMIGWDNVEEVHAMLSFLHFMHPKKQLHIYCNCNPKKR
;
A
#
# COMPACT_ATOMS: atom_id res chain seq x y z
N MET A 1 -22.01 -13.61 8.51
CA MET A 1 -21.17 -12.50 9.04
C MET A 1 -20.16 -11.94 8.02
N LYS A 2 -19.39 -12.76 7.30
CA LYS A 2 -18.41 -12.31 6.27
C LYS A 2 -19.04 -11.48 5.13
N PHE A 3 -20.24 -11.80 4.66
CA PHE A 3 -20.91 -11.10 3.55
C PHE A 3 -21.23 -9.63 3.87
N LEU A 4 -21.77 -9.36 5.06
CA LEU A 4 -22.10 -7.98 5.50
C LEU A 4 -20.82 -7.14 5.73
N GLN A 5 -19.72 -7.78 6.15
CA GLN A 5 -18.42 -7.15 6.30
C GLN A 5 -17.85 -6.77 4.94
N ASN A 6 -17.98 -7.64 3.95
CA ASN A 6 -17.57 -7.37 2.56
C ASN A 6 -18.38 -6.23 1.93
N ILE A 7 -19.69 -6.11 2.22
CA ILE A 7 -20.51 -4.98 1.75
C ILE A 7 -20.04 -3.66 2.37
N LYS A 8 -19.69 -3.66 3.67
CA LYS A 8 -19.13 -2.46 4.33
C LYS A 8 -17.78 -2.07 3.71
N LEU A 9 -16.92 -3.05 3.44
CA LEU A 9 -15.62 -2.83 2.80
C LEU A 9 -15.80 -2.35 1.36
N PHE A 10 -16.71 -2.94 0.61
CA PHE A 10 -17.06 -2.51 -0.74
C PHE A 10 -17.58 -1.06 -0.74
N LYS A 11 -18.50 -0.73 0.16
CA LYS A 11 -18.95 0.66 0.35
C LYS A 11 -17.76 1.55 0.71
N ARG A 12 -16.90 1.13 1.60
CA ARG A 12 -15.73 1.90 2.01
C ARG A 12 -14.71 2.05 0.88
N TYR A 13 -14.51 1.06 0.03
CA TYR A 13 -13.70 1.16 -1.19
C TYR A 13 -14.26 2.20 -2.18
N PHE A 14 -15.56 2.20 -2.42
CA PHE A 14 -16.20 3.13 -3.36
C PHE A 14 -16.53 4.49 -2.73
N TYR A 15 -16.79 4.55 -1.42
CA TYR A 15 -17.20 5.78 -0.71
C TYR A 15 -16.14 6.30 0.26
N SER A 16 -15.05 5.56 0.55
CA SER A 16 -13.94 6.08 1.36
C SER A 16 -12.96 6.96 0.56
N ASN A 17 -13.30 7.19 -0.67
CA ASN A 17 -13.00 8.47 -1.30
C ASN A 17 -13.66 9.63 -0.52
N SER A 18 -14.17 9.38 0.67
CA SER A 18 -14.73 10.36 1.55
C SER A 18 -13.67 11.38 1.94
N TYR A 19 -13.98 12.60 1.71
CA TYR A 19 -13.44 13.91 2.09
C TYR A 19 -11.94 14.03 2.45
N LEU A 20 -11.36 13.18 3.28
CA LEU A 20 -9.95 13.25 3.68
C LEU A 20 -9.00 12.50 2.73
N ASN A 21 -9.48 11.46 2.06
CA ASN A 21 -8.69 10.64 1.16
C ASN A 21 -8.96 10.95 -0.32
N GLU A 22 -10.07 11.60 -0.65
CA GLU A 22 -10.40 11.98 -2.02
C GLU A 22 -9.34 12.94 -2.61
N SER A 23 -8.95 13.96 -1.86
CA SER A 23 -7.88 14.87 -2.28
C SER A 23 -6.54 14.14 -2.43
N LYS A 24 -6.22 13.21 -1.53
CA LYS A 24 -4.99 12.43 -1.58
C LYS A 24 -5.01 11.41 -2.73
N ASN A 25 -6.12 10.75 -2.96
CA ASN A 25 -6.28 9.85 -4.10
C ASN A 25 -6.22 10.61 -5.44
N ARG A 26 -6.79 11.81 -5.53
CA ARG A 26 -6.64 12.69 -6.71
C ARG A 26 -5.19 13.11 -6.94
N LEU A 27 -4.45 13.41 -5.87
CA LEU A 27 -3.03 13.70 -5.99
C LEU A 27 -2.23 12.49 -6.49
N LEU A 28 -2.59 11.28 -6.05
CA LEU A 28 -1.94 10.07 -6.51
C LEU A 28 -2.24 9.75 -7.98
N THR A 29 -3.45 9.97 -8.46
CA THR A 29 -3.82 9.64 -9.85
C THR A 29 -2.95 10.33 -10.90
N GLN A 30 -2.37 11.51 -10.59
CA GLN A 30 -1.44 12.18 -11.50
C GLN A 30 -0.12 11.44 -11.71
N TYR A 31 0.28 10.57 -10.77
CA TYR A 31 1.51 9.77 -10.86
C TYR A 31 1.27 8.40 -11.52
N TYR A 32 0.02 7.96 -11.62
CA TYR A 32 -0.34 6.67 -12.20
C TYR A 32 -0.99 6.88 -13.57
N SER A 33 -0.29 6.50 -14.63
CA SER A 33 -0.71 6.73 -16.01
C SER A 33 -0.64 5.45 -16.84
N ASP A 34 -1.55 5.32 -17.80
CA ASP A 34 -1.54 4.23 -18.79
C ASP A 34 -0.48 4.43 -19.89
N SER A 35 0.13 5.62 -19.95
CA SER A 35 1.04 6.01 -21.02
C SER A 35 2.47 5.51 -20.84
N VAL A 36 2.82 4.95 -19.68
CA VAL A 36 4.14 4.42 -19.43
C VAL A 36 4.27 3.08 -20.14
N ALA A 37 5.13 3.02 -21.16
CA ALA A 37 5.47 1.77 -21.84
C ALA A 37 6.36 0.95 -20.91
N GLU A 38 5.80 -0.09 -20.31
CA GLU A 38 6.50 -1.00 -19.42
C GLU A 38 6.39 -2.44 -19.89
N ASP A 39 7.43 -3.20 -19.61
CA ASP A 39 7.41 -4.65 -19.80
C ASP A 39 6.65 -5.29 -18.62
N PHE A 40 5.39 -5.58 -18.84
CA PHE A 40 4.48 -6.17 -17.86
C PHE A 40 5.00 -7.49 -17.26
N SER A 41 5.87 -8.20 -17.97
CA SER A 41 6.42 -9.48 -17.50
C SER A 41 7.41 -9.33 -16.35
N LYS A 42 7.93 -8.12 -16.12
CA LYS A 42 8.94 -7.84 -15.10
C LYS A 42 8.37 -7.33 -13.78
N VAL A 43 7.10 -6.95 -13.75
CA VAL A 43 6.45 -6.46 -12.54
C VAL A 43 5.79 -7.61 -11.79
N SER A 44 6.32 -7.92 -10.63
CA SER A 44 5.73 -8.94 -9.77
C SER A 44 4.52 -8.38 -9.00
N PRO A 45 3.39 -9.10 -8.95
CA PRO A 45 2.30 -8.73 -8.05
C PRO A 45 2.75 -8.82 -6.60
N GLY A 46 2.14 -8.00 -5.76
CA GLY A 46 2.45 -7.97 -4.33
C GLY A 46 2.00 -6.67 -3.70
N ILE A 47 2.31 -6.49 -2.43
CA ILE A 47 1.99 -5.28 -1.69
C ILE A 47 3.26 -4.48 -1.45
N VAL A 48 3.26 -3.23 -1.92
CA VAL A 48 4.33 -2.25 -1.71
C VAL A 48 3.80 -1.17 -0.77
N ILE A 49 4.39 -1.02 0.41
CA ILE A 49 4.11 0.16 1.22
C ILE A 49 4.95 1.33 0.72
N CYS A 50 4.29 2.48 0.46
CA CYS A 50 4.90 3.62 -0.21
C CYS A 50 5.07 4.82 0.71
N PHE A 51 6.30 5.36 0.75
CA PHE A 51 6.70 6.63 1.33
C PHE A 51 7.61 7.36 0.34
N ASP A 52 7.07 7.64 -0.84
CA ASP A 52 7.77 8.15 -2.02
C ASP A 52 7.65 9.68 -2.21
N GLY A 53 6.99 10.35 -1.27
CA GLY A 53 6.78 11.80 -1.34
C GLY A 53 5.57 12.23 -2.16
N HIS A 54 4.86 11.33 -2.83
CA HIS A 54 3.66 11.67 -3.61
C HIS A 54 2.53 12.19 -2.74
N ILE A 55 2.44 11.71 -1.49
CA ILE A 55 1.53 12.24 -0.48
C ILE A 55 2.25 12.40 0.86
N GLN A 56 1.75 13.34 1.66
CA GLN A 56 2.30 13.59 2.98
C GLN A 56 1.93 12.48 3.95
N HIS A 57 2.93 11.91 4.60
CA HIS A 57 2.81 10.99 5.73
C HIS A 57 3.16 11.71 7.04
N GLY A 58 2.82 11.06 8.17
CA GLY A 58 3.29 11.46 9.48
C GLY A 58 4.81 11.30 9.66
N GLY A 59 5.28 11.46 10.89
CA GLY A 59 6.68 11.28 11.27
C GLY A 59 7.18 9.83 11.09
N LEU A 60 8.46 9.61 11.38
CA LEU A 60 9.10 8.30 11.23
C LEU A 60 8.35 7.20 11.99
N ALA A 61 7.92 7.47 13.23
CA ALA A 61 7.19 6.49 14.03
C ALA A 61 5.87 6.04 13.38
N ASP A 62 5.14 6.97 12.74
CA ASP A 62 3.90 6.64 12.05
C ASP A 62 4.16 5.79 10.80
N ARG A 63 5.24 6.08 10.09
CA ARG A 63 5.65 5.29 8.91
C ARG A 63 6.04 3.87 9.30
N LEU A 64 6.84 3.72 10.37
CA LEU A 64 7.21 2.39 10.90
C LEU A 64 5.98 1.60 11.36
N ARG A 65 5.00 2.25 11.99
CA ARG A 65 3.72 1.60 12.34
C ARG A 65 2.99 1.10 11.11
N GLY A 66 2.91 1.92 10.06
CA GLY A 66 2.34 1.52 8.77
C GLY A 66 3.04 0.31 8.18
N ILE A 67 4.38 0.32 8.15
CA ILE A 67 5.20 -0.81 7.67
C ILE A 67 4.83 -2.08 8.43
N VAL A 68 4.87 -2.06 9.76
CA VAL A 68 4.59 -3.24 10.59
C VAL A 68 3.15 -3.74 10.40
N SER A 69 2.17 -2.83 10.29
CA SER A 69 0.77 -3.21 10.06
C SER A 69 0.56 -3.93 8.74
N VAL A 70 1.13 -3.41 7.66
CA VAL A 70 1.00 -4.02 6.33
C VAL A 70 1.83 -5.30 6.22
N TYR A 71 3.06 -5.30 6.76
CA TYR A 71 3.92 -6.48 6.79
C TYR A 71 3.30 -7.65 7.54
N SER A 72 2.69 -7.41 8.71
CA SER A 72 2.04 -8.48 9.49
C SER A 72 0.92 -9.17 8.70
N TYR A 73 0.12 -8.39 7.97
CA TYR A 73 -0.88 -8.93 7.05
C TYR A 73 -0.25 -9.78 5.94
N CYS A 74 0.77 -9.25 5.27
CA CYS A 74 1.42 -9.94 4.15
C CYS A 74 2.06 -11.26 4.59
N ARG A 75 2.72 -11.27 5.74
CA ARG A 75 3.33 -12.46 6.33
C ARG A 75 2.28 -13.54 6.66
N GLU A 76 1.15 -13.15 7.27
CA GLU A 76 0.06 -14.07 7.63
C GLU A 76 -0.56 -14.73 6.38
N HIS A 77 -0.62 -14.00 5.26
CA HIS A 77 -1.28 -14.46 4.04
C HIS A 77 -0.31 -14.93 2.94
N ASN A 78 0.99 -15.01 3.24
CA ASN A 78 2.06 -15.37 2.28
C ASN A 78 2.04 -14.53 0.99
N ILE A 79 1.79 -13.21 1.15
CA ILE A 79 1.80 -12.24 0.05
C ILE A 79 3.18 -11.57 0.01
N PRO A 80 3.82 -11.44 -1.17
CA PRO A 80 5.04 -10.70 -1.32
C PRO A 80 4.88 -9.25 -0.83
N PHE A 81 5.80 -8.82 0.03
CA PHE A 81 5.78 -7.49 0.64
C PHE A 81 7.07 -6.74 0.34
N TYR A 82 6.94 -5.47 -0.02
CA TYR A 82 8.06 -4.60 -0.34
C TYR A 82 7.87 -3.22 0.27
N ILE A 83 8.97 -2.48 0.41
CA ILE A 83 8.99 -1.12 0.94
C ILE A 83 9.58 -0.17 -0.11
N ASN A 84 8.79 0.78 -0.56
CA ASN A 84 9.24 1.92 -1.35
C ASN A 84 9.33 3.15 -0.43
N TYR A 85 10.50 3.38 0.16
CA TYR A 85 10.73 4.50 1.07
C TYR A 85 11.89 5.35 0.57
N THR A 86 11.56 6.36 -0.23
CA THR A 86 12.51 7.25 -0.90
C THR A 86 12.39 8.71 -0.43
N SER A 87 11.39 9.03 0.40
CA SER A 87 11.17 10.38 0.92
C SER A 87 10.83 10.37 2.43
N PRO A 88 11.45 11.23 3.24
CA PRO A 88 12.43 12.30 2.92
C PRO A 88 13.86 11.78 2.77
N LEU A 89 14.08 10.49 2.94
CA LEU A 89 15.39 9.84 2.81
C LEU A 89 15.20 8.46 2.17
N GLU A 90 16.24 7.96 1.54
CA GLU A 90 16.27 6.58 1.03
C GLU A 90 16.52 5.61 2.18
N LEU A 91 15.56 4.74 2.48
CA LEU A 91 15.63 3.84 3.63
C LEU A 91 16.80 2.85 3.55
N THR A 92 17.12 2.40 2.34
CA THR A 92 18.22 1.45 2.09
C THR A 92 19.60 1.99 2.43
N ASN A 93 19.75 3.31 2.57
CA ASN A 93 20.97 3.93 3.06
C ASN A 93 21.19 3.74 4.58
N TRP A 94 20.14 3.32 5.30
CA TRP A 94 20.15 3.23 6.77
C TRP A 94 19.81 1.84 7.28
N LEU A 95 18.99 1.10 6.55
CA LEU A 95 18.53 -0.23 6.91
C LEU A 95 18.75 -1.20 5.75
N VAL A 96 19.22 -2.38 6.09
CA VAL A 96 19.39 -3.48 5.13
C VAL A 96 18.45 -4.62 5.48
N PRO A 97 17.95 -5.37 4.48
CA PRO A 97 17.20 -6.61 4.76
C PRO A 97 18.02 -7.59 5.60
N ASN A 98 17.35 -8.30 6.49
CA ASN A 98 17.96 -9.37 7.28
C ASN A 98 17.32 -10.72 6.92
N GLU A 99 16.25 -11.12 7.62
CA GLU A 99 15.59 -12.40 7.37
C GLU A 99 14.66 -12.39 6.16
N TYR A 100 14.12 -11.22 5.84
CA TYR A 100 13.19 -11.01 4.73
C TYR A 100 13.68 -9.87 3.83
N ASP A 101 13.83 -10.16 2.55
CA ASP A 101 14.19 -9.14 1.55
C ASP A 101 12.96 -8.32 1.18
N TRP A 102 12.88 -7.11 1.75
CA TRP A 102 11.80 -6.15 1.52
C TRP A 102 12.16 -5.09 0.46
N VAL A 103 13.36 -5.17 -0.11
CA VAL A 103 13.79 -4.22 -1.15
C VAL A 103 13.12 -4.56 -2.47
N LEU A 104 12.34 -3.62 -2.99
CA LEU A 104 11.79 -3.74 -4.33
C LEU A 104 12.84 -3.24 -5.32
N PRO A 105 13.34 -4.08 -6.22
CA PRO A 105 14.20 -3.61 -7.31
C PRO A 105 13.50 -2.51 -8.10
N THR A 106 14.19 -1.42 -8.41
CA THR A 106 13.62 -0.26 -9.13
C THR A 106 12.97 -0.63 -10.46
N LEU A 107 13.48 -1.65 -11.12
CA LEU A 107 12.92 -2.19 -12.36
C LEU A 107 11.55 -2.90 -12.16
N ASN A 108 11.19 -3.25 -10.93
CA ASN A 108 9.96 -3.96 -10.62
C ASN A 108 8.87 -3.05 -10.02
N LEU A 109 9.18 -1.78 -9.76
CA LEU A 109 8.20 -0.79 -9.30
C LEU A 109 7.52 -0.14 -10.51
N SER A 110 6.21 -0.27 -10.60
CA SER A 110 5.44 0.29 -11.70
C SER A 110 4.47 1.37 -11.23
N TYR A 111 4.40 2.47 -11.97
CA TYR A 111 3.37 3.50 -11.82
C TYR A 111 2.36 3.49 -12.99
N ASN A 112 2.33 2.39 -13.75
CA ASN A 112 1.30 2.20 -14.76
C ASN A 112 0.00 1.74 -14.11
N SER A 113 -1.10 2.46 -14.34
CA SER A 113 -2.41 2.21 -13.72
C SER A 113 -3.03 0.84 -14.10
N LYS A 114 -2.57 0.22 -15.21
CA LYS A 114 -2.98 -1.15 -15.58
C LYS A 114 -2.34 -2.20 -14.69
N ILE A 115 -1.13 -1.93 -14.17
CA ILE A 115 -0.31 -2.86 -13.39
C ILE A 115 -0.41 -2.57 -11.90
N ALA A 116 -0.34 -1.29 -11.51
CA ALA A 116 -0.33 -0.85 -10.13
C ALA A 116 -1.66 -0.22 -9.72
N LEU A 117 -2.00 -0.36 -8.44
CA LEU A 117 -3.18 0.26 -7.83
C LEU A 117 -2.76 0.97 -6.55
N PRO A 118 -2.78 2.31 -6.50
CA PRO A 118 -2.55 3.04 -5.27
C PRO A 118 -3.79 3.00 -4.36
N PHE A 119 -3.57 2.89 -3.05
CA PHE A 119 -4.65 2.99 -2.07
C PHE A 119 -4.17 3.65 -0.78
N VAL A 120 -4.94 4.65 -0.30
CA VAL A 120 -4.58 5.46 0.86
C VAL A 120 -5.37 5.02 2.09
N MET A 121 -4.64 4.68 3.15
CA MET A 121 -5.17 4.34 4.49
C MET A 121 -4.51 5.19 5.59
N ILE A 122 -4.15 6.42 5.26
CA ILE A 122 -3.59 7.38 6.23
C ILE A 122 -4.70 7.87 7.16
N GLY A 123 -4.43 7.83 8.46
CA GLY A 123 -5.38 8.19 9.49
C GLY A 123 -6.37 7.09 9.86
N TRP A 124 -6.17 5.88 9.36
CA TRP A 124 -6.89 4.72 9.87
C TRP A 124 -6.27 4.29 11.20
N ASP A 125 -7.10 4.06 12.20
CA ASP A 125 -6.69 3.74 13.57
C ASP A 125 -6.95 2.28 13.96
N ASN A 126 -7.62 1.53 13.09
CA ASN A 126 -7.98 0.13 13.29
C ASN A 126 -7.22 -0.78 12.33
N VAL A 127 -6.27 -1.55 12.86
CA VAL A 127 -5.46 -2.48 12.06
C VAL A 127 -6.31 -3.60 11.42
N GLU A 128 -7.38 -4.04 12.07
CA GLU A 128 -8.27 -5.08 11.50
C GLU A 128 -9.00 -4.56 10.26
N GLU A 129 -9.37 -3.28 10.25
CA GLU A 129 -9.94 -2.65 9.06
C GLU A 129 -8.92 -2.50 7.94
N VAL A 130 -7.65 -2.19 8.28
CA VAL A 130 -6.55 -2.18 7.31
C VAL A 130 -6.38 -3.57 6.70
N HIS A 131 -6.28 -4.62 7.53
CA HIS A 131 -6.13 -6.00 7.06
C HIS A 131 -7.33 -6.47 6.22
N ALA A 132 -8.54 -6.14 6.63
CA ALA A 132 -9.74 -6.46 5.86
C ALA A 132 -9.76 -5.75 4.49
N MET A 133 -9.30 -4.48 4.43
CA MET A 133 -9.19 -3.76 3.16
C MET A 133 -8.08 -4.34 2.27
N LEU A 134 -6.92 -4.68 2.82
CA LEU A 134 -5.85 -5.35 2.06
C LEU A 134 -6.33 -6.67 1.47
N SER A 135 -7.08 -7.47 2.26
CA SER A 135 -7.70 -8.72 1.78
C SER A 135 -8.67 -8.48 0.62
N PHE A 136 -9.51 -7.45 0.75
CA PHE A 136 -10.45 -7.06 -0.31
C PHE A 136 -9.72 -6.61 -1.58
N LEU A 137 -8.72 -5.72 -1.46
CA LEU A 137 -7.96 -5.21 -2.59
C LEU A 137 -7.20 -6.33 -3.30
N HIS A 138 -6.56 -7.22 -2.54
CA HIS A 138 -5.82 -8.35 -3.10
C HIS A 138 -6.75 -9.34 -3.83
N PHE A 139 -7.93 -9.59 -3.28
CA PHE A 139 -8.95 -10.43 -3.91
C PHE A 139 -9.47 -9.81 -5.21
N MET A 140 -9.73 -8.51 -5.23
CA MET A 140 -10.25 -7.80 -6.40
C MET A 140 -9.20 -7.60 -7.50
N HIS A 141 -7.92 -7.51 -7.12
CA HIS A 141 -6.82 -7.18 -8.02
C HIS A 141 -5.61 -8.12 -7.83
N PRO A 142 -5.78 -9.45 -7.99
CA PRO A 142 -4.75 -10.44 -7.63
C PRO A 142 -3.48 -10.37 -8.49
N LYS A 143 -3.56 -9.70 -9.65
CA LYS A 143 -2.43 -9.55 -10.59
C LYS A 143 -1.77 -8.19 -10.53
N LYS A 144 -2.31 -7.26 -9.72
CA LYS A 144 -1.74 -5.91 -9.59
C LYS A 144 -0.73 -5.83 -8.47
N GLN A 145 0.21 -4.91 -8.61
CA GLN A 145 1.03 -4.41 -7.54
C GLN A 145 0.19 -3.39 -6.75
N LEU A 146 -0.07 -3.67 -5.47
CA LEU A 146 -0.87 -2.77 -4.61
C LEU A 146 0.08 -1.80 -3.90
N HIS A 147 -0.02 -0.52 -4.22
CA HIS A 147 0.77 0.54 -3.59
C HIS A 147 0.00 1.15 -2.43
N ILE A 148 0.41 0.81 -1.22
CA ILE A 148 -0.31 1.14 0.01
C ILE A 148 0.35 2.31 0.73
N TYR A 149 -0.41 3.37 0.97
CA TYR A 149 -0.02 4.54 1.75
C TYR A 149 -0.72 4.45 3.11
N CYS A 150 -0.02 3.94 4.12
CA CYS A 150 -0.58 3.61 5.42
C CYS A 150 0.31 4.09 6.57
N ASN A 151 -0.32 4.53 7.68
CA ASN A 151 0.35 4.87 8.93
C ASN A 151 -0.38 4.31 10.17
N CYS A 152 -1.21 3.29 9.97
CA CYS A 152 -2.01 2.68 11.03
C CYS A 152 -1.14 2.00 12.09
N ASN A 153 -1.54 2.12 13.36
CA ASN A 153 -0.88 1.43 14.47
C ASN A 153 -1.25 -0.07 14.47
N PRO A 154 -0.27 -1.00 14.50
CA PRO A 154 -0.54 -2.44 14.57
C PRO A 154 -1.12 -2.91 15.91
N LYS A 155 -1.04 -2.09 16.96
CA LYS A 155 -1.58 -2.44 18.29
C LYS A 155 -3.02 -1.99 18.41
N LYS A 156 -3.91 -2.91 18.83
CA LYS A 156 -5.20 -2.54 19.42
C LYS A 156 -4.95 -1.66 20.64
N ARG A 157 -5.64 -0.54 20.75
CA ARG A 157 -5.84 0.15 22.01
C ARG A 157 -6.95 -0.51 22.79
#